data_a8f56d20ab9509b2877df41a47f72761
#
_entry.id   a8f56d20ab9509b2877df41a47f72761
#
_cell.length_a   1.000
_cell.length_b   1.000
_cell.length_c   1.000
_cell.angle_alpha   90.00
_cell.angle_beta   90.00
_cell.angle_gamma   90.00
#
_symmetry.space_group_name_H-M   'P 1'
#
loop_
_entity.id
_entity.type
_entity.pdbx_description
1 polymer ?
#
loop_
_entity_poly.entity_id
_entity_poly.type
_entity_poly.pdbx_seq_one_letter_code
_entity_poly.pdbx_strand_id
1 'polypeptide(L)'
;MRGPRLAVAWRLAFLGAFLLPEVPLDPWRGGAGPSLRHPLGLDDLGRDGLLRLGLAAARSLGFASLCALLALAAGLALALGGGRWRGALSALRNLPPLLFLLPLAAAFGGLAPLPLALLLGGLLALHLEAPLRARIEAFRRSPAWLSETLMGAGPGSRLRRWAPWGLDQVAPLLPSAWLGALWGEATLSALGLGPGPTHDSLGRLLAEELPRLATDPSPLGWAALATVLALAWTSTLPEPA
;
A
#
# COMPACT_ATOMS: atom_id res chain seq x y z
N MET A 1 3.84 20.63 -13.90
CA MET A 1 2.66 19.95 -13.30
C MET A 1 2.44 18.48 -13.74
N ARG A 2 3.47 17.76 -14.22
CA ARG A 2 3.37 16.34 -14.62
C ARG A 2 3.85 15.35 -13.56
N GLY A 3 4.62 15.79 -12.55
CA GLY A 3 5.23 14.96 -11.53
C GLY A 3 4.25 14.14 -10.67
N PRO A 4 3.26 14.74 -9.98
CA PRO A 4 2.39 14.00 -9.08
C PRO A 4 1.51 12.97 -9.81
N ARG A 5 1.11 13.24 -11.05
CA ARG A 5 0.30 12.29 -11.85
C ARG A 5 1.10 11.07 -12.29
N LEU A 6 2.38 11.26 -12.63
CA LEU A 6 3.28 10.14 -12.97
C LEU A 6 3.56 9.26 -11.76
N ALA A 7 3.79 9.87 -10.58
CA ALA A 7 3.99 9.15 -9.33
C ALA A 7 2.78 8.30 -8.93
N VAL A 8 1.57 8.76 -9.22
CA VAL A 8 0.33 7.98 -9.03
C VAL A 8 0.22 6.87 -10.08
N ALA A 9 0.47 7.19 -11.35
CA ALA A 9 0.26 6.24 -12.45
C ALA A 9 1.12 4.98 -12.33
N TRP A 10 2.42 5.10 -11.99
CA TRP A 10 3.28 3.93 -11.87
C TRP A 10 2.86 3.02 -10.69
N ARG A 11 2.41 3.61 -9.57
CA ARG A 11 1.93 2.82 -8.43
C ARG A 11 0.66 2.05 -8.79
N LEU A 12 -0.26 2.66 -9.52
CA LEU A 12 -1.50 2.01 -9.96
C LEU A 12 -1.27 0.95 -11.05
N ALA A 13 -0.17 1.02 -11.79
CA ALA A 13 0.16 0.02 -12.80
C ALA A 13 0.29 -1.41 -12.22
N PHE A 14 0.61 -1.52 -10.92
CA PHE A 14 0.72 -2.82 -10.24
C PHE A 14 -0.60 -3.32 -9.63
N LEU A 15 -1.71 -2.58 -9.78
CA LEU A 15 -2.97 -2.90 -9.10
C LEU A 15 -3.46 -4.34 -9.33
N GLY A 16 -3.24 -4.89 -10.53
CA GLY A 16 -3.60 -6.26 -10.86
C GLY A 16 -2.53 -7.32 -10.51
N ALA A 17 -1.36 -6.90 -10.03
CA ALA A 17 -0.23 -7.82 -9.86
C ALA A 17 -0.46 -8.86 -8.74
N PHE A 18 -1.38 -8.59 -7.79
CA PHE A 18 -1.74 -9.57 -6.76
C PHE A 18 -2.45 -10.83 -7.32
N LEU A 19 -2.92 -10.79 -8.57
CA LEU A 19 -3.52 -11.92 -9.28
C LEU A 19 -2.51 -12.77 -10.06
N LEU A 20 -1.23 -12.37 -10.08
CA LEU A 20 -0.20 -13.10 -10.80
C LEU A 20 -0.05 -14.54 -10.27
N PRO A 21 0.24 -15.51 -11.13
CA PRO A 21 0.44 -16.90 -10.75
C PRO A 21 1.64 -17.07 -9.83
N GLU A 22 1.68 -18.18 -9.11
CA GLU A 22 2.80 -18.54 -8.23
C GLU A 22 4.03 -18.98 -9.02
N VAL A 23 5.21 -18.89 -8.38
CA VAL A 23 6.46 -19.40 -8.97
C VAL A 23 6.40 -20.93 -9.03
N PRO A 24 6.75 -21.55 -10.15
CA PRO A 24 6.79 -23.01 -10.26
C PRO A 24 7.71 -23.63 -9.20
N LEU A 25 7.29 -24.75 -8.63
CA LEU A 25 8.04 -25.53 -7.65
C LEU A 25 8.87 -26.61 -8.38
N ASP A 26 10.14 -26.75 -8.02
CA ASP A 26 11.00 -27.87 -8.43
C ASP A 26 11.82 -28.40 -7.22
N PRO A 27 11.20 -29.16 -6.31
CA PRO A 27 11.85 -29.60 -5.07
C PRO A 27 13.13 -30.40 -5.27
N TRP A 28 13.32 -30.99 -6.46
CA TRP A 28 14.53 -31.77 -6.79
C TRP A 28 15.77 -30.91 -7.01
N ARG A 29 15.60 -29.60 -7.18
CA ARG A 29 16.69 -28.62 -7.37
C ARG A 29 16.81 -27.65 -6.20
N GLY A 30 16.17 -27.94 -5.08
CA GLY A 30 16.18 -27.06 -3.91
C GLY A 30 17.59 -26.75 -3.41
N GLY A 31 17.79 -25.52 -2.93
CA GLY A 31 19.04 -25.09 -2.31
C GLY A 31 20.22 -24.87 -3.28
N ALA A 32 20.01 -24.86 -4.59
CA ALA A 32 21.10 -24.57 -5.55
C ALA A 32 21.53 -23.10 -5.45
N GLY A 33 22.85 -22.91 -5.32
CA GLY A 33 23.46 -21.58 -5.24
C GLY A 33 23.30 -20.72 -6.50
N PRO A 34 23.74 -19.45 -6.46
CA PRO A 34 23.69 -18.54 -7.61
C PRO A 34 24.38 -19.07 -8.83
N SER A 35 23.76 -18.90 -9.99
CA SER A 35 24.27 -19.30 -11.30
C SER A 35 23.86 -18.29 -12.39
N LEU A 36 24.42 -18.42 -13.60
CA LEU A 36 24.04 -17.54 -14.72
C LEU A 36 22.55 -17.65 -15.10
N ARG A 37 21.93 -18.83 -14.85
CA ARG A 37 20.49 -19.03 -15.08
C ARG A 37 19.62 -18.60 -13.91
N HIS A 38 20.14 -18.66 -12.70
CA HIS A 38 19.48 -18.34 -11.44
C HIS A 38 20.36 -17.38 -10.63
N PRO A 39 20.36 -16.07 -10.95
CA PRO A 39 21.30 -15.11 -10.36
C PRO A 39 21.21 -14.99 -8.83
N LEU A 40 20.01 -15.18 -8.25
CA LEU A 40 19.79 -15.17 -6.80
C LEU A 40 19.71 -16.61 -6.21
N GLY A 41 20.05 -17.64 -7.00
CA GLY A 41 19.93 -19.03 -6.60
C GLY A 41 18.50 -19.56 -6.62
N LEU A 42 18.35 -20.81 -6.15
CA LEU A 42 17.07 -21.46 -5.94
C LEU A 42 16.84 -21.62 -4.42
N ASP A 43 15.61 -21.43 -3.97
CA ASP A 43 15.25 -21.64 -2.58
C ASP A 43 15.13 -23.15 -2.25
N ASP A 44 14.79 -23.48 -1.01
CA ASP A 44 14.66 -24.87 -0.56
C ASP A 44 13.58 -25.68 -1.32
N LEU A 45 12.64 -24.99 -1.96
CA LEU A 45 11.57 -25.56 -2.78
C LEU A 45 11.88 -25.53 -4.28
N GLY A 46 13.11 -25.16 -4.65
CA GLY A 46 13.56 -25.08 -6.05
C GLY A 46 12.96 -23.92 -6.84
N ARG A 47 12.39 -22.92 -6.17
CA ARG A 47 11.85 -21.73 -6.81
C ARG A 47 12.98 -20.77 -7.16
N ASP A 48 12.93 -20.16 -8.35
CA ASP A 48 13.90 -19.16 -8.78
C ASP A 48 13.81 -17.90 -7.91
N GLY A 49 14.91 -17.54 -7.24
CA GLY A 49 14.96 -16.41 -6.30
C GLY A 49 14.68 -15.06 -6.95
N LEU A 50 15.16 -14.84 -8.19
CA LEU A 50 14.91 -13.59 -8.90
C LEU A 50 13.44 -13.46 -9.33
N LEU A 51 12.87 -14.54 -9.86
CA LEU A 51 11.46 -14.56 -10.24
C LEU A 51 10.56 -14.40 -9.01
N ARG A 52 10.91 -15.06 -7.91
CA ARG A 52 10.21 -14.96 -6.62
C ARG A 52 10.23 -13.54 -6.08
N LEU A 53 11.40 -12.87 -6.07
CA LEU A 53 11.55 -11.49 -5.66
C LEU A 53 10.72 -10.53 -6.54
N GLY A 54 10.75 -10.71 -7.85
CA GLY A 54 10.00 -9.90 -8.80
C GLY A 54 8.49 -10.01 -8.60
N LEU A 55 7.97 -11.24 -8.44
CA LEU A 55 6.55 -11.48 -8.18
C LEU A 55 6.13 -10.98 -6.80
N ALA A 56 6.94 -11.21 -5.76
CA ALA A 56 6.70 -10.70 -4.41
C ALA A 56 6.64 -9.18 -4.40
N ALA A 57 7.57 -8.51 -5.07
CA ALA A 57 7.56 -7.05 -5.22
C ALA A 57 6.31 -6.56 -5.95
N ALA A 58 5.99 -7.14 -7.11
CA ALA A 58 4.82 -6.76 -7.89
C ALA A 58 3.50 -6.93 -7.09
N ARG A 59 3.35 -8.03 -6.36
CA ARG A 59 2.17 -8.31 -5.51
C ARG A 59 2.07 -7.33 -4.34
N SER A 60 3.16 -7.07 -3.60
CA SER A 60 3.16 -6.08 -2.51
C SER A 60 2.86 -4.68 -3.02
N LEU A 61 3.38 -4.29 -4.19
CA LEU A 61 3.04 -3.02 -4.84
C LEU A 61 1.56 -2.95 -5.23
N GLY A 62 1.02 -4.02 -5.80
CA GLY A 62 -0.39 -4.13 -6.16
C GLY A 62 -1.30 -4.04 -4.94
N PHE A 63 -0.97 -4.77 -3.89
CA PHE A 63 -1.68 -4.73 -2.61
C PHE A 63 -1.66 -3.34 -1.98
N ALA A 64 -0.50 -2.69 -1.89
CA ALA A 64 -0.37 -1.35 -1.36
C ALA A 64 -1.17 -0.32 -2.19
N SER A 65 -1.21 -0.46 -3.51
CA SER A 65 -2.02 0.38 -4.40
C SER A 65 -3.51 0.21 -4.15
N LEU A 66 -3.99 -1.02 -3.99
CA LEU A 66 -5.38 -1.30 -3.64
C LEU A 66 -5.75 -0.69 -2.29
N CYS A 67 -4.94 -0.91 -1.26
CA CYS A 67 -5.15 -0.33 0.07
C CYS A 67 -5.17 1.20 0.02
N ALA A 68 -4.26 1.84 -0.71
CA ALA A 68 -4.20 3.29 -0.83
C ALA A 68 -5.45 3.86 -1.52
N LEU A 69 -5.95 3.20 -2.56
CA LEU A 69 -7.21 3.60 -3.22
C LEU A 69 -8.41 3.45 -2.28
N LEU A 70 -8.50 2.33 -1.57
CA LEU A 70 -9.55 2.10 -0.57
C LEU A 70 -9.48 3.13 0.57
N ALA A 71 -8.27 3.42 1.05
CA ALA A 71 -8.05 4.42 2.09
C ALA A 71 -8.45 5.83 1.65
N LEU A 72 -8.14 6.20 0.40
CA LEU A 72 -8.57 7.49 -0.15
C LEU A 72 -10.08 7.56 -0.35
N ALA A 73 -10.70 6.53 -0.90
CA ALA A 73 -12.14 6.50 -1.14
C ALA A 73 -12.91 6.58 0.19
N ALA A 74 -12.53 5.74 1.18
CA ALA A 74 -13.15 5.74 2.50
C ALA A 74 -12.83 7.03 3.28
N GLY A 75 -11.58 7.50 3.25
CA GLY A 75 -11.17 8.76 3.89
C GLY A 75 -11.91 9.97 3.33
N LEU A 76 -12.12 10.02 2.02
CA LEU A 76 -12.92 11.06 1.37
C LEU A 76 -14.40 10.99 1.78
N ALA A 77 -14.98 9.79 1.82
CA ALA A 77 -16.34 9.59 2.28
C ALA A 77 -16.52 10.06 3.75
N LEU A 78 -15.59 9.71 4.63
CA LEU A 78 -15.57 10.16 6.02
C LEU A 78 -15.37 11.69 6.12
N ALA A 79 -14.50 12.27 5.30
CA ALA A 79 -14.26 13.72 5.28
C ALA A 79 -15.49 14.52 4.82
N LEU A 80 -16.29 13.97 3.89
CA LEU A 80 -17.52 14.57 3.38
C LEU A 80 -18.73 14.33 4.29
N GLY A 81 -18.74 13.22 5.04
CA GLY A 81 -19.88 12.72 5.82
C GLY A 81 -20.29 13.55 7.04
N GLY A 82 -19.65 14.69 7.31
CA GLY A 82 -20.07 15.64 8.35
C GLY A 82 -19.55 15.34 9.76
N GLY A 83 -19.78 16.29 10.68
CA GLY A 83 -19.09 16.37 11.96
C GLY A 83 -19.53 15.42 13.08
N ARG A 84 -20.59 14.62 12.91
CA ARG A 84 -21.16 13.79 13.98
C ARG A 84 -20.17 12.80 14.62
N TRP A 85 -19.26 12.26 13.82
CA TRP A 85 -18.31 11.22 14.22
C TRP A 85 -16.91 11.73 14.52
N ARG A 86 -16.67 13.05 14.46
CA ARG A 86 -15.32 13.65 14.60
C ARG A 86 -14.59 13.20 15.86
N GLY A 87 -15.27 13.19 17.01
CA GLY A 87 -14.66 12.76 18.27
C GLY A 87 -14.26 11.28 18.25
N ALA A 88 -15.15 10.42 17.79
CA ALA A 88 -14.89 8.98 17.67
C ALA A 88 -13.77 8.68 16.66
N LEU A 89 -13.79 9.32 15.48
CA LEU A 89 -12.75 9.17 14.46
C LEU A 89 -11.39 9.67 14.96
N SER A 90 -11.36 10.79 15.69
CA SER A 90 -10.14 11.31 16.31
C SER A 90 -9.57 10.35 17.35
N ALA A 91 -10.41 9.76 18.18
CA ALA A 91 -9.97 8.76 19.15
C ALA A 91 -9.42 7.50 18.49
N LEU A 92 -10.11 6.97 17.48
CA LEU A 92 -9.68 5.80 16.73
C LEU A 92 -8.36 6.04 15.97
N ARG A 93 -8.17 7.23 15.39
CA ARG A 93 -6.95 7.59 14.67
C ARG A 93 -5.70 7.59 15.55
N ASN A 94 -5.84 7.90 16.85
CA ASN A 94 -4.72 7.92 17.77
C ASN A 94 -4.27 6.52 18.22
N LEU A 95 -5.05 5.49 17.89
CA LEU A 95 -4.67 4.10 18.16
C LEU A 95 -3.83 3.55 17.02
N PRO A 96 -2.70 2.87 17.31
CA PRO A 96 -1.91 2.22 16.27
C PRO A 96 -2.75 1.19 15.50
N PRO A 97 -2.76 1.22 14.15
CA PRO A 97 -3.54 0.28 13.34
C PRO A 97 -3.28 -1.19 13.65
N LEU A 98 -2.05 -1.53 14.03
CA LEU A 98 -1.65 -2.88 14.38
C LEU A 98 -2.38 -3.43 15.61
N LEU A 99 -2.82 -2.59 16.56
CA LEU A 99 -3.60 -3.04 17.71
C LEU A 99 -4.95 -3.66 17.33
N PHE A 100 -5.51 -3.28 16.19
CA PHE A 100 -6.72 -3.88 15.64
C PHE A 100 -6.43 -5.04 14.72
N LEU A 101 -5.41 -4.90 13.88
CA LEU A 101 -5.08 -5.90 12.86
C LEU A 101 -4.51 -7.18 13.46
N LEU A 102 -3.64 -7.09 14.48
CA LEU A 102 -3.01 -8.27 15.08
C LEU A 102 -4.01 -9.25 15.72
N PRO A 103 -4.90 -8.81 16.64
CA PRO A 103 -5.88 -9.74 17.22
C PRO A 103 -6.84 -10.31 16.18
N LEU A 104 -7.24 -9.48 15.20
CA LEU A 104 -8.16 -9.91 14.16
C LEU A 104 -7.51 -10.94 13.23
N ALA A 105 -6.30 -10.67 12.75
CA ALA A 105 -5.56 -11.59 11.91
C ALA A 105 -5.25 -12.90 12.66
N ALA A 106 -4.88 -12.82 13.95
CA ALA A 106 -4.64 -14.00 14.80
C ALA A 106 -5.91 -14.83 14.99
N ALA A 107 -7.07 -14.20 15.20
CA ALA A 107 -8.35 -14.90 15.36
C ALA A 107 -8.76 -15.71 14.12
N PHE A 108 -8.37 -15.25 12.93
CA PHE A 108 -8.67 -15.91 11.67
C PHE A 108 -7.53 -16.79 11.11
N GLY A 109 -6.42 -16.90 11.83
CA GLY A 109 -5.24 -17.67 11.37
C GLY A 109 -4.58 -17.07 10.12
N GLY A 110 -4.65 -15.75 9.98
CA GLY A 110 -4.27 -14.99 8.79
C GLY A 110 -5.48 -14.54 7.98
N LEU A 111 -5.30 -13.53 7.16
CA LEU A 111 -6.37 -12.96 6.32
C LEU A 111 -6.01 -13.13 4.85
N ALA A 112 -6.97 -13.53 4.03
CA ALA A 112 -6.82 -13.49 2.58
C ALA A 112 -6.51 -12.05 2.11
N PRO A 113 -5.86 -11.87 0.94
CA PRO A 113 -5.40 -10.54 0.49
C PRO A 113 -6.49 -9.48 0.43
N LEU A 114 -7.69 -9.84 -0.04
CA LEU A 114 -8.79 -8.88 -0.20
C LEU A 114 -9.39 -8.41 1.14
N PRO A 115 -9.78 -9.28 2.09
CA PRO A 115 -10.18 -8.86 3.42
C PRO A 115 -9.12 -8.05 4.14
N LEU A 116 -7.84 -8.43 4.02
CA LEU A 116 -6.73 -7.67 4.60
C LEU A 116 -6.62 -6.27 3.99
N ALA A 117 -6.77 -6.14 2.66
CA ALA A 117 -6.76 -4.84 1.98
C ALA A 117 -7.91 -3.94 2.41
N LEU A 118 -9.11 -4.49 2.58
CA LEU A 118 -10.28 -3.75 3.07
C LEU A 118 -10.08 -3.24 4.49
N LEU A 119 -9.57 -4.09 5.38
CA LEU A 119 -9.30 -3.71 6.77
C LEU A 119 -8.18 -2.68 6.87
N LEU A 120 -7.04 -2.94 6.23
CA LEU A 120 -5.89 -2.04 6.27
C LEU A 120 -6.20 -0.71 5.58
N GLY A 121 -6.87 -0.74 4.43
CA GLY A 121 -7.34 0.46 3.73
C GLY A 121 -8.34 1.26 4.57
N GLY A 122 -9.27 0.59 5.24
CA GLY A 122 -10.21 1.22 6.16
C GLY A 122 -9.54 1.90 7.36
N LEU A 123 -8.54 1.26 7.97
CA LEU A 123 -7.77 1.85 9.06
C LEU A 123 -6.91 3.03 8.58
N LEU A 124 -6.28 2.93 7.43
CA LEU A 124 -5.53 4.04 6.82
C LEU A 124 -6.43 5.21 6.45
N ALA A 125 -7.70 4.96 6.10
CA ALA A 125 -8.69 6.00 5.83
C ALA A 125 -8.90 6.95 7.02
N LEU A 126 -8.82 6.43 8.26
CA LEU A 126 -8.91 7.24 9.47
C LEU A 126 -7.79 8.29 9.54
N HIS A 127 -6.59 7.95 9.06
CA HIS A 127 -5.46 8.87 9.04
C HIS A 127 -5.57 9.90 7.89
N LEU A 128 -6.23 9.53 6.79
CA LEU A 128 -6.43 10.41 5.64
C LEU A 128 -7.64 11.36 5.81
N GLU A 129 -8.58 11.03 6.68
CA GLU A 129 -9.80 11.83 6.90
C GLU A 129 -9.50 13.28 7.25
N ALA A 130 -8.63 13.53 8.22
CA ALA A 130 -8.34 14.89 8.69
C ALA A 130 -7.63 15.76 7.63
N PRO A 131 -6.54 15.33 6.98
CA PRO A 131 -5.91 16.11 5.92
C PRO A 131 -6.84 16.32 4.71
N LEU A 132 -7.66 15.33 4.33
CA LEU A 132 -8.66 15.49 3.27
C LEU A 132 -9.71 16.54 3.64
N ARG A 133 -10.24 16.46 4.85
CA ARG A 133 -11.20 17.44 5.36
C ARG A 133 -10.64 18.86 5.34
N ALA A 134 -9.42 19.04 5.85
CA ALA A 134 -8.78 20.35 5.87
C ALA A 134 -8.66 20.96 4.47
N ARG A 135 -8.29 20.15 3.47
CA ARG A 135 -8.20 20.59 2.06
C ARG A 135 -9.57 20.91 1.49
N ILE A 136 -10.59 20.10 1.76
CA ILE A 136 -11.98 20.37 1.33
C ILE A 136 -12.50 21.67 1.95
N GLU A 137 -12.26 21.89 3.23
CA GLU A 137 -12.69 23.11 3.93
C GLU A 137 -11.96 24.36 3.40
N ALA A 138 -10.66 24.27 3.19
CA ALA A 138 -9.88 25.36 2.56
C ALA A 138 -10.41 25.70 1.17
N PHE A 139 -10.72 24.67 0.36
CA PHE A 139 -11.30 24.88 -0.97
C PHE A 139 -12.68 25.52 -0.91
N ARG A 140 -13.56 25.09 -0.02
CA ARG A 140 -14.91 25.67 0.15
C ARG A 140 -14.89 27.13 0.56
N ARG A 141 -13.80 27.61 1.15
CA ARG A 141 -13.59 29.03 1.51
C ARG A 141 -12.93 29.84 0.40
N SER A 142 -12.50 29.20 -0.69
CA SER A 142 -11.85 29.90 -1.81
C SER A 142 -12.83 30.82 -2.54
N PRO A 143 -12.36 31.98 -3.04
CA PRO A 143 -13.21 32.88 -3.85
C PRO A 143 -13.82 32.19 -5.06
N ALA A 144 -13.10 31.26 -5.67
CA ALA A 144 -13.54 30.49 -6.82
C ALA A 144 -14.78 29.63 -6.51
N TRP A 145 -14.79 28.94 -5.37
CA TRP A 145 -15.95 28.15 -4.93
C TRP A 145 -17.14 29.07 -4.57
N LEU A 146 -16.87 30.19 -3.90
CA LEU A 146 -17.92 31.14 -3.49
C LEU A 146 -18.57 31.78 -4.70
N SER A 147 -17.79 32.20 -5.71
CA SER A 147 -18.34 32.82 -6.95
C SER A 147 -19.26 31.86 -7.72
N GLU A 148 -18.87 30.58 -7.85
CA GLU A 148 -19.72 29.56 -8.50
C GLU A 148 -21.01 29.29 -7.71
N THR A 149 -20.92 29.33 -6.38
CA THR A 149 -22.10 29.15 -5.54
C THR A 149 -23.07 30.29 -5.72
N LEU A 150 -22.57 31.54 -5.80
CA LEU A 150 -23.38 32.74 -6.03
C LEU A 150 -23.98 32.76 -7.43
N MET A 151 -23.28 32.22 -8.42
CA MET A 151 -23.79 32.09 -9.80
C MET A 151 -24.81 30.96 -9.99
N GLY A 152 -25.16 30.23 -8.92
CA GLY A 152 -26.16 29.17 -8.99
C GLY A 152 -25.71 27.91 -9.70
N ALA A 153 -24.39 27.67 -9.82
CA ALA A 153 -23.87 26.47 -10.46
C ALA A 153 -24.33 25.20 -9.72
N GLY A 154 -24.88 24.25 -10.45
CA GLY A 154 -25.36 22.99 -9.88
C GLY A 154 -24.22 22.10 -9.35
N PRO A 155 -24.50 21.15 -8.43
CA PRO A 155 -23.46 20.31 -7.80
C PRO A 155 -22.68 19.48 -8.84
N GLY A 156 -23.33 18.96 -9.87
CA GLY A 156 -22.67 18.15 -10.91
C GLY A 156 -21.73 18.95 -11.79
N SER A 157 -22.09 20.19 -12.17
CA SER A 157 -21.23 21.08 -12.97
C SER A 157 -20.01 21.51 -12.17
N ARG A 158 -20.18 21.80 -10.88
CA ARG A 158 -19.08 22.09 -9.95
C ARG A 158 -18.14 20.91 -9.82
N LEU A 159 -18.65 19.71 -9.56
CA LEU A 159 -17.82 18.51 -9.44
C LEU A 159 -16.97 18.29 -10.70
N ARG A 160 -17.57 18.34 -11.89
CA ARG A 160 -16.86 18.13 -13.15
C ARG A 160 -15.75 19.17 -13.38
N ARG A 161 -15.98 20.41 -13.02
CA ARG A 161 -14.99 21.50 -13.18
C ARG A 161 -13.83 21.38 -12.20
N TRP A 162 -14.11 21.00 -10.96
CA TRP A 162 -13.13 20.98 -9.88
C TRP A 162 -12.50 19.63 -9.63
N ALA A 163 -12.98 18.54 -10.25
CA ALA A 163 -12.40 17.21 -10.11
C ALA A 163 -10.89 17.18 -10.44
N PRO A 164 -10.38 17.80 -11.52
CA PRO A 164 -8.95 17.79 -11.81
C PRO A 164 -8.12 18.46 -10.71
N TRP A 165 -8.60 19.59 -10.18
CA TRP A 165 -7.94 20.24 -9.05
C TRP A 165 -8.02 19.40 -7.77
N GLY A 166 -9.15 18.77 -7.50
CA GLY A 166 -9.33 17.85 -6.37
C GLY A 166 -8.33 16.70 -6.42
N LEU A 167 -8.10 16.13 -7.59
CA LEU A 167 -7.09 15.07 -7.78
C LEU A 167 -5.68 15.58 -7.45
N ASP A 168 -5.32 16.79 -7.87
CA ASP A 168 -4.02 17.37 -7.54
C ASP A 168 -3.85 17.62 -6.03
N GLN A 169 -4.95 17.86 -5.30
CA GLN A 169 -4.93 18.00 -3.84
C GLN A 169 -4.84 16.65 -3.10
N VAL A 170 -5.36 15.59 -3.69
CA VAL A 170 -5.38 14.25 -3.08
C VAL A 170 -4.11 13.45 -3.42
N ALA A 171 -3.55 13.65 -4.60
CA ALA A 171 -2.36 12.93 -5.07
C ALA A 171 -1.19 12.92 -4.07
N PRO A 172 -0.84 14.03 -3.37
CA PRO A 172 0.25 14.02 -2.38
C PRO A 172 -0.01 13.17 -1.12
N LEU A 173 -1.25 12.70 -0.91
CA LEU A 173 -1.58 11.80 0.21
C LEU A 173 -1.40 10.32 -0.15
N LEU A 174 -1.34 9.99 -1.44
CA LEU A 174 -1.17 8.62 -1.91
C LEU A 174 0.14 7.97 -1.45
N PRO A 175 1.31 8.63 -1.52
CA PRO A 175 2.56 8.01 -1.09
C PRO A 175 2.54 7.57 0.37
N SER A 176 1.99 8.39 1.28
CA SER A 176 1.90 8.05 2.70
C SER A 176 0.93 6.88 2.96
N ALA A 177 -0.21 6.85 2.30
CA ALA A 177 -1.15 5.73 2.39
C ALA A 177 -0.55 4.45 1.81
N TRP A 178 0.14 4.57 0.70
CA TRP A 178 0.80 3.45 0.02
C TRP A 178 1.93 2.86 0.88
N LEU A 179 2.78 3.70 1.45
CA LEU A 179 3.84 3.29 2.36
C LEU A 179 3.27 2.64 3.62
N GLY A 180 2.21 3.22 4.21
CA GLY A 180 1.52 2.66 5.37
C GLY A 180 0.93 1.27 5.09
N ALA A 181 0.40 1.05 3.89
CA ALA A 181 -0.11 -0.25 3.46
C ALA A 181 1.02 -1.28 3.28
N LEU A 182 2.13 -0.87 2.65
CA LEU A 182 3.30 -1.73 2.44
C LEU A 182 3.91 -2.18 3.77
N TRP A 183 4.10 -1.25 4.72
CA TRP A 183 4.59 -1.57 6.06
C TRP A 183 3.62 -2.42 6.86
N GLY A 184 2.31 -2.15 6.77
CA GLY A 184 1.29 -2.93 7.45
C GLY A 184 1.27 -4.38 6.96
N GLU A 185 1.30 -4.59 5.65
CA GLU A 185 1.38 -5.93 5.05
C GLU A 185 2.67 -6.64 5.43
N ALA A 186 3.82 -5.96 5.31
CA ALA A 186 5.12 -6.54 5.64
C ALA A 186 5.20 -6.97 7.10
N THR A 187 4.68 -6.15 8.03
CA THR A 187 4.67 -6.47 9.47
C THR A 187 3.78 -7.68 9.76
N LEU A 188 2.57 -7.74 9.19
CA LEU A 188 1.67 -8.88 9.38
C LEU A 188 2.24 -10.16 8.79
N SER A 189 2.85 -10.07 7.61
CA SER A 189 3.51 -11.20 6.95
C SER A 189 4.71 -11.70 7.76
N ALA A 190 5.51 -10.80 8.33
CA ALA A 190 6.62 -11.14 9.21
C ALA A 190 6.18 -11.86 10.49
N LEU A 191 4.96 -11.57 10.97
CA LEU A 191 4.35 -12.24 12.13
C LEU A 191 3.59 -13.52 11.75
N GLY A 192 3.62 -13.95 10.48
CA GLY A 192 2.88 -15.10 9.99
C GLY A 192 1.37 -14.90 9.86
N LEU A 193 0.90 -13.65 9.94
CA LEU A 193 -0.51 -13.26 9.90
C LEU A 193 -0.90 -12.58 8.58
N GLY A 194 0.01 -12.53 7.63
CA GLY A 194 -0.21 -11.98 6.28
C GLY A 194 -1.04 -12.90 5.39
N PRO A 195 -1.15 -12.57 4.09
CA PRO A 195 -1.75 -13.43 3.09
C PRO A 195 -1.10 -14.82 3.14
N GLY A 196 -1.92 -15.88 3.06
CA GLY A 196 -1.51 -17.26 3.33
C GLY A 196 -0.21 -17.76 2.68
N PRO A 197 0.20 -18.99 2.98
CA PRO A 197 1.53 -19.52 2.64
C PRO A 197 1.82 -19.60 1.13
N THR A 198 0.80 -19.60 0.31
CA THR A 198 0.91 -19.63 -1.15
C THR A 198 1.10 -18.24 -1.76
N HIS A 199 0.96 -17.17 -0.98
CA HIS A 199 1.02 -15.80 -1.49
C HIS A 199 2.38 -15.17 -1.15
N ASP A 200 3.33 -15.27 -2.07
CA ASP A 200 4.62 -14.57 -1.92
C ASP A 200 4.40 -13.06 -1.93
N SER A 201 4.90 -12.41 -0.88
CA SER A 201 4.95 -10.96 -0.73
C SER A 201 6.34 -10.56 -0.23
N LEU A 202 6.70 -9.28 -0.37
CA LEU A 202 8.00 -8.79 0.13
C LEU A 202 8.14 -8.97 1.64
N GLY A 203 7.05 -8.76 2.40
CA GLY A 203 7.07 -8.96 3.84
C GLY A 203 7.31 -10.41 4.22
N ARG A 204 6.66 -11.34 3.53
CA ARG A 204 6.87 -12.77 3.74
C ARG A 204 8.28 -13.20 3.35
N LEU A 205 8.77 -12.73 2.19
CA LEU A 205 10.12 -13.04 1.75
C LEU A 205 11.16 -12.58 2.78
N LEU A 206 10.98 -11.38 3.33
CA LEU A 206 11.83 -10.89 4.41
C LEU A 206 11.70 -11.75 5.68
N ALA A 207 10.49 -12.14 6.07
CA ALA A 207 10.27 -12.97 7.24
C ALA A 207 10.99 -14.33 7.14
N GLU A 208 11.04 -14.91 5.94
CA GLU A 208 11.73 -16.17 5.67
C GLU A 208 13.25 -16.00 5.61
N GLU A 209 13.75 -14.92 5.01
CA GLU A 209 15.17 -14.74 4.73
C GLU A 209 15.94 -13.99 5.83
N LEU A 210 15.30 -13.06 6.57
CA LEU A 210 15.96 -12.25 7.61
C LEU A 210 16.65 -13.10 8.70
N PRO A 211 16.03 -14.18 9.23
CA PRO A 211 16.69 -15.05 10.20
C PRO A 211 17.91 -15.75 9.62
N ARG A 212 17.90 -16.06 8.32
CA ARG A 212 18.98 -16.74 7.62
C ARG A 212 20.15 -15.81 7.32
N LEU A 213 19.93 -14.50 7.14
CA LEU A 213 21.00 -13.55 6.85
C LEU A 213 22.10 -13.50 7.92
N ALA A 214 21.79 -13.88 9.16
CA ALA A 214 22.75 -13.91 10.26
C ALA A 214 23.61 -15.18 10.26
N THR A 215 23.11 -16.30 9.71
CA THR A 215 23.77 -17.61 9.75
C THR A 215 24.30 -18.04 8.39
N ASP A 216 23.54 -17.78 7.35
CA ASP A 216 23.88 -18.12 5.96
C ASP A 216 23.35 -16.99 5.04
N PRO A 217 24.16 -15.96 4.75
CA PRO A 217 23.72 -14.80 4.03
C PRO A 217 23.35 -15.14 2.57
N SER A 218 22.06 -15.31 2.30
CA SER A 218 21.55 -15.56 0.97
C SER A 218 21.53 -14.28 0.11
N PRO A 219 21.88 -14.36 -1.17
CA PRO A 219 21.74 -13.22 -2.11
C PRO A 219 20.29 -12.76 -2.23
N LEU A 220 19.31 -13.68 -2.11
CA LEU A 220 17.89 -13.37 -2.15
C LEU A 220 17.46 -12.49 -0.96
N GLY A 221 17.93 -12.80 0.25
CA GLY A 221 17.61 -12.04 1.45
C GLY A 221 18.14 -10.59 1.36
N TRP A 222 19.37 -10.40 0.91
CA TRP A 222 19.93 -9.07 0.68
C TRP A 222 19.18 -8.30 -0.41
N ALA A 223 18.82 -8.96 -1.52
CA ALA A 223 18.03 -8.35 -2.58
C ALA A 223 16.63 -7.95 -2.13
N ALA A 224 15.96 -8.77 -1.32
CA ALA A 224 14.67 -8.47 -0.75
C ALA A 224 14.73 -7.25 0.20
N LEU A 225 15.72 -7.22 1.10
CA LEU A 225 15.93 -6.09 2.01
C LEU A 225 16.21 -4.79 1.23
N ALA A 226 17.11 -4.84 0.25
CA ALA A 226 17.42 -3.70 -0.60
C ALA A 226 16.19 -3.19 -1.36
N THR A 227 15.33 -4.10 -1.84
CA THR A 227 14.09 -3.74 -2.56
C THR A 227 13.12 -3.00 -1.64
N VAL A 228 12.91 -3.48 -0.41
CA VAL A 228 12.02 -2.81 0.55
C VAL A 228 12.57 -1.44 0.95
N LEU A 229 13.87 -1.33 1.21
CA LEU A 229 14.52 -0.05 1.52
C LEU A 229 14.42 0.94 0.35
N ALA A 230 14.63 0.48 -0.88
CA ALA A 230 14.48 1.30 -2.07
C ALA A 230 13.05 1.81 -2.25
N LEU A 231 12.04 0.95 -2.05
CA LEU A 231 10.63 1.34 -2.13
C LEU A 231 10.26 2.34 -1.01
N ALA A 232 10.74 2.14 0.20
CA ALA A 232 10.57 3.09 1.29
C ALA A 232 11.22 4.45 0.95
N TRP A 233 12.45 4.43 0.44
CA TRP A 233 13.17 5.64 0.01
C TRP A 233 12.42 6.42 -1.07
N THR A 234 11.94 5.75 -2.13
CA THR A 234 11.17 6.42 -3.21
C THR A 234 9.88 7.06 -2.72
N SER A 235 9.34 6.60 -1.59
CA SER A 235 8.11 7.16 -1.01
C SER A 235 8.37 8.40 -0.14
N THR A 236 9.62 8.62 0.28
CA THR A 236 10.03 9.78 1.11
C THR A 236 10.57 10.94 0.27
N LEU A 237 10.90 10.70 -1.00
CA LEU A 237 11.41 11.75 -1.87
C LEU A 237 10.34 12.83 -2.10
N PRO A 238 10.68 14.12 -1.96
CA PRO A 238 9.77 15.18 -2.33
C PRO A 238 9.44 15.05 -3.82
N GLU A 239 8.16 15.12 -4.15
CA GLU A 239 7.76 15.11 -5.56
C GLU A 239 8.34 16.36 -6.25
N PRO A 240 8.92 16.23 -7.45
CA PRO A 240 9.43 17.38 -8.18
C PRO A 240 8.29 18.38 -8.42
N ALA A 241 8.55 19.63 -8.08
CA ALA A 241 7.62 20.75 -8.18
C ALA A 241 7.14 21.00 -9.62
#